data_37037d40bf0004f6c60f8433ed462cd6
#
_entry.id   37037d40bf0004f6c60f8433ed462cd6
#
_cell.length_a   1.000
_cell.length_b   1.000
_cell.length_c   1.000
_cell.angle_alpha   90.00
_cell.angle_beta   90.00
_cell.angle_gamma   90.00
#
_symmetry.space_group_name_H-M   'P 1'
#
loop_
_entity.id
_entity.type
_entity.pdbx_description
1 polymer ?
#
loop_
_entity_poly.entity_id
_entity_poly.type
_entity_poly.pdbx_seq_one_letter_code
_entity_poly.pdbx_strand_id
1 'polypeptide(L)'
;MSDRGPVGDAFGEEPAFVPYLAVGDPDFEASKRYVEALVEGGADCVELGLPFSEPIAEGSTIQSAIVRALEAGMTPGRYFEFVEELDVDVPLVCMTYYNLIYQYGTAEGPEPFVERAAEAGVDGFIVPDLPAEEAEPLGRACEAHDRDLIFIVAPTTTESRLDDIREQVSGYVYVQARLGVTGARSDVSRTTEESLERVADWAVPKAVGFGISEPDHAARVVDAGADGVIVGSALVDVVAEGVENDDDPDVVAERLRERTAALKAGAVAGADGDGSDVSAARRRAEESSPQPETR
;
A
#
# COMPACT_ATOMS: atom_id res chain seq x y z
N MET A 1 14.54 2.60 -20.06
CA MET A 1 13.77 2.97 -18.85
C MET A 1 12.39 2.45 -19.13
N SER A 2 11.78 1.72 -18.18
CA SER A 2 10.41 1.23 -18.36
C SER A 2 9.45 2.41 -18.35
N ASP A 3 8.30 2.27 -19.03
CA ASP A 3 7.22 3.27 -19.02
C ASP A 3 6.47 3.31 -17.66
N ARG A 4 6.92 2.51 -16.65
CA ARG A 4 6.18 2.26 -15.40
C ARG A 4 6.64 3.07 -14.19
N GLY A 5 7.74 3.81 -14.30
CA GLY A 5 8.37 4.50 -13.18
C GLY A 5 9.13 3.56 -12.20
N PRO A 6 9.89 4.12 -11.23
CA PRO A 6 10.74 3.34 -10.34
C PRO A 6 9.97 2.36 -9.44
N VAL A 7 8.78 2.76 -8.95
CA VAL A 7 7.95 1.90 -8.10
C VAL A 7 7.24 0.81 -8.91
N GLY A 8 6.81 1.14 -10.14
CA GLY A 8 6.15 0.18 -11.03
C GLY A 8 7.03 -1.00 -11.43
N ASP A 9 8.35 -0.84 -11.42
CA ASP A 9 9.32 -1.89 -11.72
C ASP A 9 9.40 -2.99 -10.63
N ALA A 10 8.91 -2.71 -9.42
CA ALA A 10 8.78 -3.70 -8.34
C ALA A 10 7.68 -4.75 -8.60
N PHE A 11 6.74 -4.46 -9.53
CA PHE A 11 5.67 -5.37 -9.92
C PHE A 11 6.11 -6.24 -11.11
N GLY A 12 6.80 -7.34 -10.81
CA GLY A 12 7.38 -8.28 -11.78
C GLY A 12 6.42 -9.36 -12.26
N GLU A 13 6.95 -10.57 -12.42
CA GLU A 13 6.15 -11.75 -12.79
C GLU A 13 5.35 -12.31 -11.62
N GLU A 14 5.88 -12.17 -10.40
CA GLU A 14 5.19 -12.54 -9.16
C GLU A 14 4.41 -11.37 -8.58
N PRO A 15 3.30 -11.62 -7.86
CA PRO A 15 2.56 -10.57 -7.17
C PRO A 15 3.43 -9.81 -6.17
N ALA A 16 3.44 -8.49 -6.26
CA ALA A 16 4.21 -7.66 -5.34
C ALA A 16 3.64 -7.68 -3.91
N PHE A 17 4.52 -7.66 -2.91
CA PHE A 17 4.15 -7.47 -1.52
C PHE A 17 4.64 -6.09 -1.04
N VAL A 18 3.70 -5.26 -0.62
CA VAL A 18 3.92 -3.86 -0.24
C VAL A 18 3.51 -3.65 1.23
N PRO A 19 4.42 -3.82 2.20
CA PRO A 19 4.15 -3.52 3.59
C PRO A 19 4.16 -2.01 3.85
N TYR A 20 3.38 -1.59 4.87
CA TYR A 20 3.37 -0.24 5.40
C TYR A 20 3.84 -0.23 6.85
N LEU A 21 4.69 0.74 7.23
CA LEU A 21 4.98 1.11 8.62
C LEU A 21 4.99 2.63 8.80
N ALA A 22 4.61 3.08 10.02
CA ALA A 22 4.82 4.47 10.42
C ALA A 22 6.28 4.66 10.83
N VAL A 23 6.99 5.55 10.14
CA VAL A 23 8.42 5.81 10.40
C VAL A 23 8.61 6.45 11.77
N GLY A 24 9.51 5.87 12.56
CA GLY A 24 9.80 6.31 13.93
C GLY A 24 8.94 5.66 15.01
N ASP A 25 8.15 4.65 14.68
CA ASP A 25 7.37 3.84 15.62
C ASP A 25 8.13 2.55 16.01
N PRO A 26 8.46 2.32 17.29
CA PRO A 26 8.30 3.20 18.47
C PRO A 26 9.40 4.27 18.58
N ASP A 27 10.52 4.11 17.89
CA ASP A 27 11.63 5.05 17.79
C ASP A 27 12.38 4.87 16.46
N PHE A 28 13.35 5.75 16.22
CA PHE A 28 14.09 5.82 14.96
C PHE A 28 14.86 4.53 14.65
N GLU A 29 15.63 4.02 15.62
CA GLU A 29 16.50 2.86 15.42
C GLU A 29 15.71 1.54 15.31
N ALA A 30 14.68 1.38 16.12
CA ALA A 30 13.80 0.22 16.04
C ALA A 30 13.04 0.21 14.71
N SER A 31 12.49 1.35 14.29
CA SER A 31 11.77 1.49 13.01
C SER A 31 12.65 1.12 11.82
N LYS A 32 13.94 1.51 11.84
CA LYS A 32 14.90 1.16 10.79
C LYS A 32 15.08 -0.36 10.66
N ARG A 33 15.33 -1.05 11.78
CA ARG A 33 15.42 -2.52 11.82
C ARG A 33 14.14 -3.19 11.33
N TYR A 34 12.98 -2.59 11.62
CA TYR A 34 11.69 -3.15 11.19
C TYR A 34 11.52 -3.07 9.67
N VAL A 35 11.91 -1.95 9.04
CA VAL A 35 11.89 -1.82 7.58
C VAL A 35 12.86 -2.83 6.94
N GLU A 36 14.08 -2.95 7.45
CA GLU A 36 15.06 -3.94 6.98
C GLU A 36 14.49 -5.38 7.09
N ALA A 37 13.84 -5.71 8.20
CA ALA A 37 13.20 -7.02 8.41
C ALA A 37 12.05 -7.28 7.44
N LEU A 38 11.27 -6.26 7.05
CA LEU A 38 10.23 -6.40 6.02
C LEU A 38 10.86 -6.75 4.66
N VAL A 39 11.96 -6.10 4.29
CA VAL A 39 12.67 -6.39 3.03
C VAL A 39 13.28 -7.78 3.06
N GLU A 40 13.93 -8.18 4.14
CA GLU A 40 14.42 -9.56 4.34
C GLU A 40 13.29 -10.60 4.29
N GLY A 41 12.08 -10.24 4.70
CA GLY A 41 10.87 -11.06 4.63
C GLY A 41 10.26 -11.16 3.23
N GLY A 42 10.81 -10.43 2.24
CA GLY A 42 10.37 -10.49 0.84
C GLY A 42 9.43 -9.38 0.41
N ALA A 43 9.50 -8.20 1.03
CA ALA A 43 8.85 -7.01 0.51
C ALA A 43 9.47 -6.60 -0.82
N ASP A 44 8.65 -6.27 -1.82
CA ASP A 44 9.11 -5.81 -3.15
C ASP A 44 9.12 -4.27 -3.25
N CYS A 45 8.38 -3.59 -2.38
CA CYS A 45 8.32 -2.15 -2.22
C CYS A 45 7.88 -1.87 -0.78
N VAL A 46 8.25 -0.75 -0.16
CA VAL A 46 7.81 -0.41 1.21
C VAL A 46 7.13 0.94 1.24
N GLU A 47 5.91 1.00 1.80
CA GLU A 47 5.22 2.24 2.13
C GLU A 47 5.68 2.77 3.50
N LEU A 48 6.36 3.89 3.50
CA LEU A 48 6.89 4.59 4.68
C LEU A 48 5.98 5.74 5.07
N GLY A 49 5.19 5.57 6.13
CA GLY A 49 4.30 6.61 6.64
C GLY A 49 5.10 7.72 7.33
N LEU A 50 5.11 8.93 6.75
CA LEU A 50 5.58 10.12 7.45
C LEU A 50 4.48 10.59 8.42
N PRO A 51 4.71 10.56 9.75
CA PRO A 51 3.70 10.88 10.73
C PRO A 51 3.13 12.30 10.62
N PHE A 52 1.80 12.39 10.73
CA PHE A 52 1.05 13.65 10.74
C PHE A 52 0.13 13.70 11.98
N SER A 53 0.02 14.87 12.60
CA SER A 53 -0.69 15.04 13.88
C SER A 53 -2.22 14.89 13.79
N GLU A 54 -2.79 15.03 12.60
CA GLU A 54 -4.25 15.03 12.36
C GLU A 54 -4.63 14.04 11.25
N PRO A 55 -4.31 12.73 11.40
CA PRO A 55 -4.61 11.72 10.38
C PRO A 55 -6.13 11.50 10.28
N ILE A 56 -6.66 11.44 9.06
CA ILE A 56 -8.09 11.25 8.79
C ILE A 56 -8.40 9.98 7.97
N ALA A 57 -7.39 9.40 7.33
CA ALA A 57 -7.55 8.25 6.44
C ALA A 57 -7.34 6.90 7.13
N GLU A 58 -6.58 6.89 8.24
CA GLU A 58 -6.09 5.67 8.89
C GLU A 58 -7.04 5.16 9.99
N GLY A 59 -6.99 3.84 10.21
CA GLY A 59 -7.63 3.18 11.36
C GLY A 59 -6.88 3.40 12.68
N SER A 60 -7.50 3.00 13.80
CA SER A 60 -6.98 3.23 15.16
C SER A 60 -5.57 2.67 15.39
N THR A 61 -5.22 1.53 14.83
CA THR A 61 -3.90 0.90 14.93
C THR A 61 -2.82 1.82 14.35
N ILE A 62 -3.00 2.28 13.11
CA ILE A 62 -2.05 3.17 12.44
C ILE A 62 -2.01 4.55 13.12
N GLN A 63 -3.15 5.09 13.56
CA GLN A 63 -3.19 6.34 14.32
C GLN A 63 -2.37 6.25 15.62
N SER A 64 -2.44 5.12 16.34
CA SER A 64 -1.63 4.92 17.55
C SER A 64 -0.13 4.85 17.23
N ALA A 65 0.27 4.22 16.14
CA ALA A 65 1.65 4.19 15.67
C ALA A 65 2.16 5.60 15.30
N ILE A 66 1.34 6.39 14.60
CA ILE A 66 1.64 7.79 14.28
C ILE A 66 1.88 8.61 15.56
N VAL A 67 1.03 8.43 16.59
CA VAL A 67 1.20 9.12 17.88
C VAL A 67 2.52 8.74 18.53
N ARG A 68 2.87 7.43 18.62
CA ARG A 68 4.17 6.99 19.19
C ARG A 68 5.36 7.57 18.41
N ALA A 69 5.31 7.57 17.09
CA ALA A 69 6.36 8.13 16.25
C ALA A 69 6.54 9.65 16.44
N LEU A 70 5.45 10.41 16.60
CA LEU A 70 5.49 11.83 16.91
C LEU A 70 6.05 12.10 18.32
N GLU A 71 5.66 11.30 19.33
CA GLU A 71 6.20 11.37 20.70
C GLU A 71 7.69 11.02 20.73
N ALA A 72 8.15 10.11 19.85
CA ALA A 72 9.58 9.81 19.64
C ALA A 72 10.33 10.93 18.90
N GLY A 73 9.63 12.00 18.49
CA GLY A 73 10.22 13.20 17.89
C GLY A 73 10.43 13.11 16.38
N MET A 74 9.63 12.29 15.67
CA MET A 74 9.67 12.26 14.20
C MET A 74 9.18 13.58 13.62
N THR A 75 9.91 14.08 12.64
CA THR A 75 9.63 15.30 11.86
C THR A 75 9.95 15.03 10.38
N PRO A 76 9.50 15.88 9.44
CA PRO A 76 9.89 15.69 8.04
C PRO A 76 11.41 15.65 7.81
N GLY A 77 12.19 16.48 8.52
CA GLY A 77 13.65 16.44 8.41
C GLY A 77 14.25 15.11 8.88
N ARG A 78 13.79 14.60 10.04
CA ARG A 78 14.24 13.29 10.54
C ARG A 78 13.73 12.11 9.69
N TYR A 79 12.59 12.26 9.04
CA TYR A 79 12.11 11.28 8.09
C TYR A 79 13.06 11.12 6.90
N PHE A 80 13.55 12.24 6.35
CA PHE A 80 14.53 12.17 5.26
C PHE A 80 15.88 11.60 5.71
N GLU A 81 16.33 11.94 6.92
CA GLU A 81 17.52 11.32 7.53
C GLU A 81 17.32 9.80 7.67
N PHE A 82 16.13 9.36 8.08
CA PHE A 82 15.78 7.95 8.18
C PHE A 82 15.87 7.24 6.85
N VAL A 83 15.28 7.81 5.78
CA VAL A 83 15.33 7.22 4.44
C VAL A 83 16.76 7.13 3.92
N GLU A 84 17.58 8.16 4.13
CA GLU A 84 19.01 8.18 3.74
C GLU A 84 19.86 7.12 4.44
N GLU A 85 19.45 6.73 5.67
CA GLU A 85 20.17 5.73 6.45
C GLU A 85 19.71 4.28 6.21
N LEU A 86 18.61 4.07 5.47
CA LEU A 86 18.18 2.73 5.10
C LEU A 86 19.10 2.13 4.04
N ASP A 87 19.55 0.90 4.29
CA ASP A 87 20.33 0.10 3.35
C ASP A 87 19.45 -1.02 2.75
N VAL A 88 18.55 -0.63 1.85
CA VAL A 88 17.59 -1.53 1.20
C VAL A 88 17.55 -1.30 -0.32
N ASP A 89 17.38 -2.39 -1.08
CA ASP A 89 17.40 -2.37 -2.55
C ASP A 89 15.98 -2.40 -3.18
N VAL A 90 14.95 -2.06 -2.41
CA VAL A 90 13.56 -2.00 -2.88
C VAL A 90 13.06 -0.56 -2.93
N PRO A 91 12.13 -0.21 -3.84
CA PRO A 91 11.54 1.12 -3.88
C PRO A 91 10.86 1.52 -2.57
N LEU A 92 11.01 2.79 -2.19
CA LEU A 92 10.45 3.39 -1.00
C LEU A 92 9.39 4.42 -1.38
N VAL A 93 8.17 4.25 -0.87
CA VAL A 93 7.04 5.15 -1.13
C VAL A 93 6.70 5.93 0.14
N CYS A 94 6.72 7.25 0.05
CA CYS A 94 6.30 8.13 1.15
C CYS A 94 4.78 8.25 1.16
N MET A 95 4.14 7.83 2.26
CA MET A 95 2.72 8.08 2.49
C MET A 95 2.56 9.19 3.53
N THR A 96 1.95 10.31 3.15
CA THR A 96 1.72 11.45 4.04
C THR A 96 0.60 12.36 3.54
N TYR A 97 0.30 13.41 4.31
CA TYR A 97 -0.75 14.38 4.01
C TYR A 97 -0.23 15.61 3.25
N TYR A 98 -1.05 16.13 2.35
CA TYR A 98 -0.63 17.21 1.45
C TYR A 98 -0.16 18.48 2.17
N ASN A 99 -0.71 18.77 3.34
CA ASN A 99 -0.27 19.92 4.13
C ASN A 99 1.21 19.86 4.54
N LEU A 100 1.75 18.67 4.87
CA LEU A 100 3.18 18.50 5.18
C LEU A 100 4.05 18.72 3.95
N ILE A 101 3.59 18.27 2.79
CA ILE A 101 4.29 18.45 1.51
C ILE A 101 4.30 19.93 1.13
N TYR A 102 3.13 20.57 1.16
CA TYR A 102 2.95 21.95 0.69
C TYR A 102 3.69 22.98 1.53
N GLN A 103 3.82 22.73 2.84
CA GLN A 103 4.46 23.68 3.77
C GLN A 103 5.94 23.39 4.06
N TYR A 104 6.52 22.42 3.38
CA TYR A 104 7.92 22.07 3.58
C TYR A 104 8.86 23.12 2.95
N GLY A 105 9.89 23.53 3.74
CA GLY A 105 10.89 24.48 3.25
C GLY A 105 10.45 25.94 3.35
N THR A 106 10.97 26.79 2.48
CA THR A 106 10.74 28.25 2.48
C THR A 106 9.91 28.75 1.30
N ALA A 107 9.71 27.92 0.28
CA ALA A 107 8.86 28.19 -0.85
C ALA A 107 7.51 27.49 -0.67
N GLU A 108 6.44 28.11 -1.16
CA GLU A 108 5.12 27.47 -1.16
C GLU A 108 5.04 26.44 -2.30
N GLY A 109 4.37 25.32 -2.02
CA GLY A 109 4.08 24.28 -3.00
C GLY A 109 4.84 22.96 -2.74
N PRO A 110 4.60 21.92 -3.55
CA PRO A 110 5.13 20.57 -3.32
C PRO A 110 6.60 20.39 -3.70
N GLU A 111 7.13 21.23 -4.59
CA GLU A 111 8.47 21.08 -5.18
C GLU A 111 9.60 20.90 -4.15
N PRO A 112 9.72 21.74 -3.07
CA PRO A 112 10.84 21.59 -2.13
C PRO A 112 10.79 20.26 -1.36
N PHE A 113 9.60 19.72 -1.11
CA PHE A 113 9.44 18.43 -0.44
C PHE A 113 9.83 17.28 -1.38
N VAL A 114 9.33 17.30 -2.62
CA VAL A 114 9.60 16.25 -3.61
C VAL A 114 11.07 16.21 -3.98
N GLU A 115 11.72 17.38 -4.20
CA GLU A 115 13.18 17.48 -4.43
C GLU A 115 13.95 16.83 -3.28
N ARG A 116 13.65 17.22 -2.04
CA ARG A 116 14.34 16.69 -0.85
C ARG A 116 14.09 15.18 -0.64
N ALA A 117 12.87 14.74 -0.90
CA ALA A 117 12.49 13.33 -0.82
C ALA A 117 13.24 12.49 -1.87
N ALA A 118 13.34 12.99 -3.10
CA ALA A 118 14.09 12.35 -4.18
C ALA A 118 15.58 12.24 -3.86
N GLU A 119 16.18 13.30 -3.30
CA GLU A 119 17.57 13.28 -2.81
C GLU A 119 17.79 12.26 -1.70
N ALA A 120 16.80 12.06 -0.82
CA ALA A 120 16.87 11.08 0.27
C ALA A 120 16.70 9.63 -0.20
N GLY A 121 16.14 9.39 -1.39
CA GLY A 121 15.91 8.05 -1.92
C GLY A 121 14.45 7.60 -1.90
N VAL A 122 13.49 8.54 -1.76
CA VAL A 122 12.06 8.23 -1.94
C VAL A 122 11.76 8.09 -3.43
N ASP A 123 11.05 7.03 -3.83
CA ASP A 123 10.74 6.70 -5.21
C ASP A 123 9.32 7.07 -5.64
N GLY A 124 8.41 7.25 -4.68
CA GLY A 124 7.03 7.61 -4.99
C GLY A 124 6.27 8.18 -3.80
N PHE A 125 5.06 8.66 -4.06
CA PHE A 125 4.21 9.31 -3.07
C PHE A 125 2.77 8.78 -3.09
N ILE A 126 2.18 8.63 -1.90
CA ILE A 126 0.75 8.44 -1.67
C ILE A 126 0.27 9.58 -0.79
N VAL A 127 -0.74 10.33 -1.25
CA VAL A 127 -1.29 11.49 -0.53
C VAL A 127 -2.81 11.32 -0.41
N PRO A 128 -3.30 10.68 0.69
CA PRO A 128 -4.69 10.25 0.81
C PRO A 128 -5.73 11.38 0.80
N ASP A 129 -5.34 12.58 1.19
CA ASP A 129 -6.19 13.77 1.27
C ASP A 129 -6.13 14.65 0.01
N LEU A 130 -5.32 14.30 -1.00
CA LEU A 130 -5.20 15.06 -2.24
C LEU A 130 -6.02 14.40 -3.36
N PRO A 131 -7.15 15.00 -3.78
CA PRO A 131 -7.91 14.50 -4.92
C PRO A 131 -7.18 14.74 -6.24
N ALA A 132 -7.42 13.88 -7.24
CA ALA A 132 -6.76 13.97 -8.54
C ALA A 132 -6.98 15.32 -9.23
N GLU A 133 -8.15 15.92 -9.04
CA GLU A 133 -8.50 17.24 -9.60
C GLU A 133 -7.60 18.39 -9.10
N GLU A 134 -6.91 18.18 -7.95
CA GLU A 134 -6.01 19.16 -7.33
C GLU A 134 -4.54 18.72 -7.36
N ALA A 135 -4.25 17.52 -7.88
CA ALA A 135 -2.93 16.90 -7.77
C ALA A 135 -1.91 17.37 -8.83
N GLU A 136 -2.33 18.14 -9.85
CA GLU A 136 -1.45 18.59 -10.94
C GLU A 136 -0.13 19.22 -10.46
N PRO A 137 -0.10 20.10 -9.43
CA PRO A 137 1.16 20.67 -8.94
C PRO A 137 2.12 19.61 -8.36
N LEU A 138 1.59 18.62 -7.62
CA LEU A 138 2.38 17.52 -7.07
C LEU A 138 2.85 16.59 -8.18
N GLY A 139 1.97 16.25 -9.13
CA GLY A 139 2.32 15.40 -10.28
C GLY A 139 3.47 15.96 -11.10
N ARG A 140 3.46 17.29 -11.36
CA ARG A 140 4.58 17.97 -12.06
C ARG A 140 5.88 17.93 -11.26
N ALA A 141 5.82 18.11 -9.95
CA ALA A 141 7.01 18.00 -9.11
C ALA A 141 7.54 16.56 -9.11
N CYS A 142 6.67 15.55 -9.03
CA CYS A 142 7.08 14.15 -9.14
C CYS A 142 7.73 13.85 -10.51
N GLU A 143 7.12 14.29 -11.61
CA GLU A 143 7.66 14.13 -12.96
C GLU A 143 9.04 14.79 -13.11
N ALA A 144 9.22 15.99 -12.56
CA ALA A 144 10.49 16.73 -12.64
C ALA A 144 11.66 16.01 -11.94
N HIS A 145 11.36 15.15 -10.96
CA HIS A 145 12.34 14.39 -10.19
C HIS A 145 12.31 12.88 -10.46
N ASP A 146 11.62 12.43 -11.51
CA ASP A 146 11.44 11.01 -11.85
C ASP A 146 10.88 10.18 -10.66
N ARG A 147 9.85 10.71 -9.97
CA ARG A 147 9.17 10.04 -8.86
C ARG A 147 7.75 9.66 -9.25
N ASP A 148 7.25 8.57 -8.68
CA ASP A 148 5.90 8.10 -8.94
C ASP A 148 4.85 8.79 -8.06
N LEU A 149 3.64 8.99 -8.60
CA LEU A 149 2.48 9.45 -7.85
C LEU A 149 1.38 8.39 -7.88
N ILE A 150 1.15 7.78 -6.73
CA ILE A 150 0.20 6.69 -6.52
C ILE A 150 -1.12 7.26 -6.01
N PHE A 151 -2.24 6.86 -6.61
CA PHE A 151 -3.57 7.25 -6.17
C PHE A 151 -4.35 6.10 -5.56
N ILE A 152 -5.22 6.43 -4.58
CA ILE A 152 -6.11 5.48 -3.93
C ILE A 152 -7.46 5.49 -4.67
N VAL A 153 -7.88 4.32 -5.13
CA VAL A 153 -9.20 4.06 -5.71
C VAL A 153 -10.05 3.32 -4.68
N ALA A 154 -11.14 3.95 -4.26
CA ALA A 154 -12.13 3.35 -3.36
C ALA A 154 -13.35 2.84 -4.16
N PRO A 155 -14.16 1.94 -3.61
CA PRO A 155 -15.42 1.53 -4.23
C PRO A 155 -16.40 2.68 -4.53
N THR A 156 -16.25 3.77 -3.79
CA THR A 156 -17.07 5.01 -3.94
C THR A 156 -16.48 6.00 -4.93
N THR A 157 -15.30 5.76 -5.50
CA THR A 157 -14.68 6.64 -6.50
C THR A 157 -15.56 6.71 -7.76
N THR A 158 -15.93 7.91 -8.19
CA THR A 158 -16.77 8.12 -9.36
C THR A 158 -16.01 7.87 -10.66
N GLU A 159 -16.73 7.63 -11.78
CA GLU A 159 -16.10 7.42 -13.09
C GLU A 159 -15.26 8.63 -13.52
N SER A 160 -15.76 9.86 -13.31
CA SER A 160 -15.00 11.06 -13.64
C SER A 160 -13.67 11.17 -12.88
N ARG A 161 -13.66 10.77 -11.60
CA ARG A 161 -12.43 10.72 -10.81
C ARG A 161 -11.48 9.62 -11.24
N LEU A 162 -12.01 8.48 -11.71
CA LEU A 162 -11.19 7.43 -12.29
C LEU A 162 -10.48 7.92 -13.56
N ASP A 163 -11.18 8.69 -14.40
CA ASP A 163 -10.57 9.30 -15.59
C ASP A 163 -9.43 10.26 -15.19
N ASP A 164 -9.67 11.15 -14.21
CA ASP A 164 -8.66 12.10 -13.71
C ASP A 164 -7.45 11.39 -13.08
N ILE A 165 -7.68 10.30 -12.32
CA ILE A 165 -6.61 9.49 -11.73
C ILE A 165 -5.81 8.78 -12.82
N ARG A 166 -6.48 8.19 -13.81
CA ARG A 166 -5.85 7.44 -14.89
C ARG A 166 -4.84 8.27 -15.68
N GLU A 167 -5.09 9.57 -15.82
CA GLU A 167 -4.21 10.50 -16.55
C GLU A 167 -2.95 10.88 -15.76
N GLN A 168 -2.95 10.69 -14.42
CA GLN A 168 -1.89 11.19 -13.54
C GLN A 168 -1.15 10.08 -12.76
N VAL A 169 -1.77 8.89 -12.64
CA VAL A 169 -1.20 7.81 -11.84
C VAL A 169 0.05 7.22 -12.49
N SER A 170 1.09 7.00 -11.69
CA SER A 170 2.27 6.23 -12.06
C SER A 170 2.64 5.25 -10.95
N GLY A 171 3.66 4.40 -11.16
CA GLY A 171 4.01 3.36 -10.20
C GLY A 171 2.94 2.26 -10.16
N TYR A 172 1.93 2.41 -9.31
CA TYR A 172 0.77 1.52 -9.22
C TYR A 172 -0.50 2.28 -8.81
N VAL A 173 -1.67 1.67 -9.00
CA VAL A 173 -2.91 2.15 -8.41
C VAL A 173 -3.23 1.37 -7.14
N TYR A 174 -3.45 2.10 -6.03
CA TYR A 174 -3.85 1.53 -4.74
C TYR A 174 -5.37 1.28 -4.75
N VAL A 175 -5.79 0.02 -4.83
CA VAL A 175 -7.22 -0.35 -4.79
C VAL A 175 -7.62 -0.68 -3.35
N GLN A 176 -8.51 0.12 -2.78
CA GLN A 176 -9.01 -0.09 -1.44
C GLN A 176 -9.99 -1.27 -1.39
N ALA A 177 -9.60 -2.34 -0.69
CA ALA A 177 -10.48 -3.47 -0.46
C ALA A 177 -11.50 -3.20 0.64
N ARG A 178 -12.64 -3.92 0.58
CA ARG A 178 -13.51 -4.18 1.74
C ARG A 178 -13.60 -5.69 1.91
N LEU A 179 -12.99 -6.22 2.97
CA LEU A 179 -13.22 -7.60 3.36
C LEU A 179 -14.57 -7.67 4.12
N GLY A 180 -15.41 -8.64 3.75
CA GLY A 180 -16.72 -8.81 4.36
C GLY A 180 -16.63 -9.14 5.86
N VAL A 181 -17.32 -8.38 6.70
CA VAL A 181 -17.34 -8.54 8.17
C VAL A 181 -18.38 -9.52 8.70
N THR A 182 -19.07 -10.27 7.85
CA THR A 182 -20.16 -11.16 8.29
C THR A 182 -19.97 -12.60 7.82
N GLY A 183 -19.50 -13.44 8.75
CA GLY A 183 -19.81 -14.87 8.82
C GLY A 183 -19.05 -15.81 7.89
N ALA A 184 -18.27 -16.69 8.50
CA ALA A 184 -17.86 -18.05 8.09
C ALA A 184 -17.13 -18.27 6.73
N ARG A 185 -16.98 -17.28 5.86
CA ARG A 185 -16.05 -17.23 4.72
C ARG A 185 -15.69 -15.78 4.46
N SER A 186 -14.42 -15.45 4.66
CA SER A 186 -13.84 -14.15 4.30
C SER A 186 -13.63 -14.10 2.78
N ASP A 187 -14.69 -14.03 2.00
CA ASP A 187 -14.57 -13.81 0.57
C ASP A 187 -14.06 -12.38 0.32
N VAL A 188 -13.16 -12.19 -0.64
CA VAL A 188 -12.91 -10.88 -1.25
C VAL A 188 -14.28 -10.32 -1.57
N SER A 189 -14.59 -9.14 -1.05
CA SER A 189 -15.94 -8.65 -1.24
C SER A 189 -16.14 -8.42 -2.74
N ARG A 190 -17.32 -8.76 -3.24
CA ARG A 190 -17.72 -8.43 -4.63
C ARG A 190 -17.40 -6.99 -5.00
N THR A 191 -17.42 -6.09 -4.02
CA THR A 191 -17.04 -4.69 -4.16
C THR A 191 -15.56 -4.50 -4.51
N THR A 192 -14.65 -5.37 -4.03
CA THR A 192 -13.23 -5.33 -4.38
C THR A 192 -13.01 -5.85 -5.80
N GLU A 193 -13.67 -6.94 -6.19
CA GLU A 193 -13.65 -7.44 -7.57
C GLU A 193 -14.17 -6.38 -8.54
N GLU A 194 -15.30 -5.74 -8.25
CA GLU A 194 -15.87 -4.65 -9.04
C GLU A 194 -14.90 -3.45 -9.14
N SER A 195 -14.15 -3.13 -8.08
CA SER A 195 -13.14 -2.07 -8.11
C SER A 195 -11.94 -2.43 -8.97
N LEU A 196 -11.47 -3.68 -8.93
CA LEU A 196 -10.40 -4.17 -9.79
C LEU A 196 -10.82 -4.18 -11.26
N GLU A 197 -12.04 -4.63 -11.57
CA GLU A 197 -12.60 -4.63 -12.92
C GLU A 197 -12.62 -3.21 -13.53
N ARG A 198 -12.91 -2.17 -12.74
CA ARG A 198 -12.96 -0.77 -13.21
C ARG A 198 -11.60 -0.20 -13.60
N VAL A 199 -10.51 -0.74 -13.08
CA VAL A 199 -9.14 -0.29 -13.35
C VAL A 199 -8.32 -1.33 -14.14
N ALA A 200 -8.94 -2.42 -14.58
CA ALA A 200 -8.27 -3.57 -15.17
C ALA A 200 -7.47 -3.23 -16.44
N ASP A 201 -7.95 -2.26 -17.23
CA ASP A 201 -7.33 -1.81 -18.49
C ASP A 201 -6.27 -0.71 -18.31
N TRP A 202 -5.96 -0.32 -17.06
CA TRP A 202 -4.94 0.70 -16.81
C TRP A 202 -3.54 0.12 -17.03
N ALA A 203 -2.62 0.97 -17.48
CA ALA A 203 -1.24 0.57 -17.79
C ALA A 203 -0.41 0.25 -16.54
N VAL A 204 -0.77 0.83 -15.39
CA VAL A 204 -0.09 0.63 -14.10
C VAL A 204 -0.58 -0.62 -13.38
N PRO A 205 0.25 -1.29 -12.56
CA PRO A 205 -0.14 -2.38 -11.68
C PRO A 205 -1.23 -2.01 -10.68
N LYS A 206 -2.01 -2.99 -10.21
CA LYS A 206 -3.09 -2.85 -9.24
C LYS A 206 -2.69 -3.52 -7.94
N ALA A 207 -2.40 -2.74 -6.90
CA ALA A 207 -2.11 -3.25 -5.57
C ALA A 207 -3.35 -3.09 -4.67
N VAL A 208 -3.76 -4.16 -4.01
CA VAL A 208 -4.96 -4.16 -3.16
C VAL A 208 -4.56 -4.07 -1.69
N GLY A 209 -5.10 -3.10 -0.99
CA GLY A 209 -4.90 -2.90 0.44
C GLY A 209 -6.20 -2.80 1.24
N PHE A 210 -6.10 -2.75 2.56
CA PHE A 210 -7.15 -2.77 3.57
C PHE A 210 -7.68 -4.16 3.97
N GLY A 211 -7.50 -4.47 5.26
CA GLY A 211 -8.05 -5.66 5.90
C GLY A 211 -7.32 -6.96 5.58
N ILE A 212 -6.23 -6.92 4.82
CA ILE A 212 -5.40 -8.09 4.57
C ILE A 212 -4.52 -8.33 5.79
N SER A 213 -4.76 -9.45 6.48
CA SER A 213 -4.05 -9.82 7.69
C SER A 213 -3.57 -11.26 7.70
N GLU A 214 -4.05 -12.12 6.80
CA GLU A 214 -3.69 -13.54 6.72
C GLU A 214 -3.23 -13.90 5.30
N PRO A 215 -2.35 -14.94 5.14
CA PRO A 215 -1.91 -15.41 3.83
C PRO A 215 -3.05 -15.75 2.88
N ASP A 216 -4.14 -16.34 3.41
CA ASP A 216 -5.34 -16.66 2.63
C ASP A 216 -6.05 -15.39 2.09
N HIS A 217 -5.94 -14.25 2.79
CA HIS A 217 -6.49 -12.98 2.29
C HIS A 217 -5.65 -12.47 1.12
N ALA A 218 -4.32 -12.54 1.23
CA ALA A 218 -3.41 -12.18 0.16
C ALA A 218 -3.63 -13.03 -1.09
N ALA A 219 -3.73 -14.36 -0.93
CA ALA A 219 -4.00 -15.28 -2.03
C ALA A 219 -5.29 -14.91 -2.78
N ARG A 220 -6.36 -14.61 -2.07
CA ARG A 220 -7.67 -14.31 -2.69
C ARG A 220 -7.69 -13.00 -3.47
N VAL A 221 -7.03 -11.95 -3.00
CA VAL A 221 -7.03 -10.69 -3.75
C VAL A 221 -6.18 -10.80 -5.02
N VAL A 222 -5.14 -11.63 -5.00
CA VAL A 222 -4.35 -11.95 -6.19
C VAL A 222 -5.14 -12.81 -7.16
N ASP A 223 -5.82 -13.87 -6.69
CA ASP A 223 -6.74 -14.69 -7.51
C ASP A 223 -7.87 -13.86 -8.14
N ALA A 224 -8.28 -12.76 -7.48
CA ALA A 224 -9.25 -11.79 -8.01
C ALA A 224 -8.66 -10.81 -9.04
N GLY A 225 -7.37 -10.89 -9.35
CA GLY A 225 -6.71 -10.09 -10.40
C GLY A 225 -5.87 -8.91 -9.90
N ALA A 226 -5.49 -8.89 -8.61
CA ALA A 226 -4.50 -7.93 -8.13
C ALA A 226 -3.08 -8.31 -8.55
N ASP A 227 -2.29 -7.32 -8.97
CA ASP A 227 -0.87 -7.47 -9.29
C ASP A 227 0.01 -7.44 -8.02
N GLY A 228 -0.56 -7.04 -6.87
CA GLY A 228 0.13 -7.00 -5.60
C GLY A 228 -0.81 -6.78 -4.41
N VAL A 229 -0.26 -6.94 -3.20
CA VAL A 229 -0.98 -6.77 -1.93
C VAL A 229 -0.29 -5.77 -1.04
N ILE A 230 -1.09 -4.89 -0.40
CA ILE A 230 -0.63 -3.88 0.54
C ILE A 230 -1.10 -4.26 1.94
N VAL A 231 -0.17 -4.33 2.90
CA VAL A 231 -0.47 -4.72 4.28
C VAL A 231 0.08 -3.69 5.25
N GLY A 232 -0.80 -3.01 5.97
CA GLY A 232 -0.45 -2.04 7.01
C GLY A 232 -0.75 -2.54 8.41
N SER A 233 -2.02 -2.44 8.82
CA SER A 233 -2.45 -2.66 10.22
C SER A 233 -1.93 -3.95 10.84
N ALA A 234 -1.91 -5.06 10.10
CA ALA A 234 -1.45 -6.35 10.61
C ALA A 234 0.05 -6.39 10.94
N LEU A 235 0.87 -5.55 10.31
CA LEU A 235 2.29 -5.39 10.62
C LEU A 235 2.50 -4.36 11.73
N VAL A 236 1.74 -3.27 11.70
CA VAL A 236 1.75 -2.26 12.77
C VAL A 236 1.27 -2.84 14.10
N ASP A 237 0.33 -3.80 14.09
CA ASP A 237 -0.09 -4.52 15.30
C ASP A 237 1.05 -5.34 15.91
N VAL A 238 1.95 -5.95 15.10
CA VAL A 238 3.15 -6.65 15.59
C VAL A 238 4.08 -5.70 16.36
N VAL A 239 4.25 -4.47 15.82
CA VAL A 239 5.04 -3.44 16.50
C VAL A 239 4.35 -3.00 17.80
N ALA A 240 3.05 -2.75 17.76
CA ALA A 240 2.28 -2.33 18.94
C ALA A 240 2.33 -3.39 20.06
N GLU A 241 2.16 -4.67 19.73
CA GLU A 241 2.30 -5.78 20.69
C GLU A 241 3.71 -5.84 21.29
N GLY A 242 4.75 -5.63 20.48
CA GLY A 242 6.13 -5.56 20.96
C GLY A 242 6.34 -4.44 21.95
N VAL A 243 5.79 -3.26 21.68
CA VAL A 243 5.85 -2.09 22.59
C VAL A 243 5.09 -2.37 23.90
N GLU A 244 3.89 -2.96 23.82
CA GLU A 244 3.08 -3.28 24.99
C GLU A 244 3.75 -4.31 25.92
N ASN A 245 4.50 -5.24 25.34
CA ASN A 245 5.19 -6.32 26.05
C ASN A 245 6.62 -5.95 26.49
N ASP A 246 7.13 -4.76 26.13
CA ASP A 246 8.52 -4.35 26.34
C ASP A 246 9.51 -5.36 25.70
N ASP A 247 9.16 -5.85 24.50
CA ASP A 247 9.97 -6.82 23.75
C ASP A 247 11.22 -6.15 23.17
N ASP A 248 12.31 -6.93 23.07
CA ASP A 248 13.53 -6.46 22.38
C ASP A 248 13.21 -6.17 20.89
N PRO A 249 13.67 -5.04 20.33
CA PRO A 249 13.45 -4.70 18.92
C PRO A 249 13.86 -5.80 17.93
N ASP A 250 14.90 -6.57 18.23
CA ASP A 250 15.32 -7.69 17.37
C ASP A 250 14.29 -8.83 17.35
N VAL A 251 13.56 -9.05 18.45
CA VAL A 251 12.46 -10.03 18.53
C VAL A 251 11.27 -9.56 17.70
N VAL A 252 10.95 -8.26 17.75
CA VAL A 252 9.87 -7.66 16.95
C VAL A 252 10.23 -7.71 15.46
N ALA A 253 11.47 -7.38 15.10
CA ALA A 253 11.97 -7.44 13.73
C ALA A 253 11.85 -8.87 13.14
N GLU A 254 12.22 -9.91 13.91
CA GLU A 254 12.07 -11.29 13.46
C GLU A 254 10.61 -11.68 13.22
N ARG A 255 9.69 -11.26 14.11
CA ARG A 255 8.24 -11.48 13.90
C ARG A 255 7.74 -10.78 12.64
N LEU A 256 8.20 -9.56 12.37
CA LEU A 256 7.86 -8.81 11.14
C LEU A 256 8.37 -9.53 9.91
N ARG A 257 9.62 -10.01 9.92
CA ARG A 257 10.21 -10.78 8.83
C ARG A 257 9.41 -12.05 8.53
N GLU A 258 9.09 -12.85 9.58
CA GLU A 258 8.29 -14.06 9.43
C GLU A 258 6.88 -13.79 8.93
N ARG A 259 6.22 -12.73 9.44
CA ARG A 259 4.88 -12.34 9.03
C ARG A 259 4.85 -11.89 7.58
N THR A 260 5.83 -11.08 7.16
CA THR A 260 6.01 -10.64 5.77
C THR A 260 6.20 -11.84 4.85
N ALA A 261 7.11 -12.76 5.18
CA ALA A 261 7.36 -13.95 4.38
C ALA A 261 6.09 -14.82 4.21
N ALA A 262 5.31 -14.99 5.28
CA ALA A 262 4.06 -15.74 5.21
C ALA A 262 3.01 -15.07 4.31
N LEU A 263 2.86 -13.74 4.40
CA LEU A 263 1.92 -12.97 3.59
C LEU A 263 2.33 -12.92 2.12
N LYS A 264 3.63 -12.73 1.82
CA LYS A 264 4.18 -12.81 0.46
C LYS A 264 3.95 -14.19 -0.15
N ALA A 265 4.22 -15.26 0.60
CA ALA A 265 3.95 -16.62 0.13
C ALA A 265 2.47 -16.86 -0.16
N GLY A 266 1.57 -16.25 0.64
CA GLY A 266 0.13 -16.26 0.38
C GLY A 266 -0.21 -15.56 -0.94
N ALA A 267 0.36 -14.38 -1.19
CA ALA A 267 0.16 -13.65 -2.45
C ALA A 267 0.62 -14.47 -3.67
N VAL A 268 1.81 -15.06 -3.60
CA VAL A 268 2.35 -15.92 -4.68
C VAL A 268 1.46 -17.14 -4.92
N ALA A 269 0.98 -17.80 -3.84
CA ALA A 269 0.07 -18.94 -3.97
C ALA A 269 -1.26 -18.59 -4.67
N GLY A 270 -1.72 -17.34 -4.55
CA GLY A 270 -2.90 -16.83 -5.25
C GLY A 270 -2.69 -16.74 -6.76
N ALA A 271 -1.47 -16.44 -7.23
CA ALA A 271 -1.15 -16.42 -8.66
C ALA A 271 -1.04 -17.82 -9.29
N ASP A 272 -0.59 -18.81 -8.49
CA ASP A 272 -0.47 -20.21 -8.93
C ASP A 272 -1.82 -20.95 -8.94
N GLY A 273 -2.83 -20.40 -8.28
CA GLY A 273 -4.20 -20.92 -8.26
C GLY A 273 -4.77 -20.93 -9.67
N ASP A 274 -4.77 -22.13 -10.31
CA ASP A 274 -5.42 -22.34 -11.60
C ASP A 274 -6.89 -21.92 -11.46
N GLY A 275 -7.29 -20.79 -12.09
CA GLY A 275 -8.66 -20.25 -12.10
C GLY A 275 -9.74 -21.22 -12.58
N SER A 276 -9.41 -22.51 -12.71
CA SER A 276 -10.27 -23.63 -13.09
C SER A 276 -11.37 -23.92 -12.06
N ASP A 277 -11.14 -23.69 -10.75
CA ASP A 277 -12.12 -24.02 -9.72
C ASP A 277 -13.21 -22.96 -9.58
N VAL A 278 -12.89 -21.66 -9.72
CA VAL A 278 -13.87 -20.57 -9.69
C VAL A 278 -14.69 -20.55 -10.99
N SER A 279 -14.07 -20.79 -12.14
CA SER A 279 -14.74 -20.92 -13.45
C SER A 279 -15.62 -22.17 -13.52
N ALA A 280 -15.25 -23.27 -12.86
CA ALA A 280 -16.06 -24.48 -12.76
C ALA A 280 -17.26 -24.32 -11.82
N ALA A 281 -17.10 -23.58 -10.72
CA ALA A 281 -18.21 -23.24 -9.79
C ALA A 281 -19.22 -22.29 -10.45
N ARG A 282 -18.74 -21.29 -11.21
CA ARG A 282 -19.62 -20.39 -12.01
C ARG A 282 -20.43 -21.16 -13.06
N ARG A 283 -19.80 -22.04 -13.85
CA ARG A 283 -20.51 -22.87 -14.85
C ARG A 283 -21.56 -23.78 -14.21
N ARG A 284 -21.29 -24.37 -13.05
CA ARG A 284 -22.29 -25.20 -12.33
C ARG A 284 -23.43 -24.38 -11.74
N ALA A 285 -23.21 -23.12 -11.37
CA ALA A 285 -24.27 -22.23 -10.88
C ALA A 285 -25.17 -21.75 -12.03
N GLU A 286 -24.61 -21.49 -13.21
CA GLU A 286 -25.37 -21.12 -14.41
C GLU A 286 -26.19 -22.30 -14.99
N GLU A 287 -25.66 -23.52 -14.94
CA GLU A 287 -26.36 -24.73 -15.38
C GLU A 287 -27.49 -25.18 -14.41
N SER A 288 -27.48 -24.72 -13.14
CA SER A 288 -28.50 -25.06 -12.13
C SER A 288 -29.63 -24.05 -12.02
N SER A 289 -29.61 -22.96 -12.78
CA SER A 289 -30.71 -21.99 -12.79
C SER A 289 -31.90 -22.54 -13.62
N PRO A 290 -33.10 -22.69 -13.05
CA PRO A 290 -34.26 -23.19 -13.76
C PRO A 290 -34.67 -22.20 -14.86
N GLN A 291 -34.80 -22.73 -16.09
CA GLN A 291 -35.32 -21.94 -17.20
C GLN A 291 -36.76 -21.49 -16.92
N PRO A 292 -37.13 -20.25 -17.26
CA PRO A 292 -38.50 -19.79 -17.10
C PRO A 292 -39.40 -20.59 -18.08
N GLU A 293 -40.38 -21.32 -17.52
CA GLU A 293 -41.40 -21.96 -18.31
C GLU A 293 -42.20 -20.94 -19.11
N THR A 294 -42.02 -20.97 -20.42
CA THR A 294 -42.89 -20.26 -21.36
C THR A 294 -44.30 -20.84 -21.34
N ARG A 295 -45.24 -20.04 -20.84
CA ARG A 295 -46.68 -20.18 -21.13
C ARG A 295 -47.21 -18.97 -21.85
#